data_0bed92e55f69d21393f775a4c30c6196
#
_entry.id   0bed92e55f69d21393f775a4c30c6196
#
_cell.length_a   1.000
_cell.length_b   1.000
_cell.length_c   1.000
_cell.angle_alpha   90.00
_cell.angle_beta   90.00
_cell.angle_gamma   90.00
#
_symmetry.space_group_name_H-M   'P 1'
#
loop_
_entity.id
_entity.type
_entity.pdbx_description
1 polymer ?
#
loop_
_entity_poly.entity_id
_entity_poly.type
_entity_poly.pdbx_seq_one_letter_code
_entity_poly.pdbx_strand_id
1 'polypeptide(L)'
;MPTPRPLDVAIIGGGIAGVAHLHYARRAGLDAVVLEAQEGVGGLWRQLPVWQDIQIGTADWALGDIPLAGPMQPQVLANIEAWVTRFGLADGIRLGTKVLQARPVDAGWELDTPAGTIRARHLVAATGGHNRPLVPPVERRASRVRELHSSALRDPSQLAGRSVLVVGAGASALDLLDLCLERRRPSRMPPSAPTCARATRSSASPTSCRRIRWTCCKTS
;
A
#
# COMPACT_ATOMS: atom_id res chain seq x y z
N MET A 1 -13.77 30.15 -26.00
CA MET A 1 -12.86 30.29 -24.86
C MET A 1 -11.52 29.72 -25.26
N PRO A 2 -10.37 30.37 -24.94
CA PRO A 2 -9.08 29.82 -25.29
C PRO A 2 -8.90 28.46 -24.58
N THR A 3 -8.43 27.47 -25.32
CA THR A 3 -8.11 26.16 -24.77
C THR A 3 -7.03 26.33 -23.69
N PRO A 4 -7.22 25.81 -22.48
CA PRO A 4 -6.18 25.90 -21.44
C PRO A 4 -4.85 25.31 -21.93
N ARG A 5 -3.75 26.00 -21.60
CA ARG A 5 -2.41 25.51 -21.96
C ARG A 5 -2.23 24.08 -21.37
N PRO A 6 -1.74 23.13 -22.17
CA PRO A 6 -1.48 21.80 -21.66
C PRO A 6 -0.38 21.84 -20.58
N LEU A 7 -0.53 21.02 -19.56
CA LEU A 7 0.50 20.77 -18.56
C LEU A 7 1.75 20.15 -19.21
N ASP A 8 2.91 20.34 -18.63
CA ASP A 8 4.09 19.58 -19.04
C ASP A 8 3.96 18.12 -18.61
N VAL A 9 3.49 17.85 -17.38
CA VAL A 9 3.33 16.50 -16.85
C VAL A 9 2.01 16.34 -16.08
N ALA A 10 1.18 15.37 -16.46
CA ALA A 10 0.11 14.88 -15.62
C ALA A 10 0.56 13.57 -14.91
N ILE A 11 0.29 13.47 -13.61
CA ILE A 11 0.68 12.34 -12.78
C ILE A 11 -0.61 11.73 -12.22
N ILE A 12 -0.89 10.45 -12.50
CA ILE A 12 -2.07 9.75 -11.98
C ILE A 12 -1.71 9.00 -10.72
N GLY A 13 -2.25 9.43 -9.58
CA GLY A 13 -2.10 8.82 -8.27
C GLY A 13 -1.17 9.60 -7.33
N GLY A 14 -1.66 9.90 -6.12
CA GLY A 14 -0.99 10.67 -5.07
C GLY A 14 -0.31 9.79 -4.00
N GLY A 15 0.11 8.58 -4.35
CA GLY A 15 0.95 7.74 -3.50
C GLY A 15 2.41 8.21 -3.47
N ILE A 16 3.30 7.44 -2.82
CA ILE A 16 4.74 7.75 -2.70
C ILE A 16 5.34 8.10 -4.08
N ALA A 17 5.10 7.27 -5.09
CA ALA A 17 5.64 7.49 -6.43
C ALA A 17 5.13 8.81 -7.05
N GLY A 18 3.82 9.08 -6.94
CA GLY A 18 3.25 10.31 -7.51
C GLY A 18 3.76 11.57 -6.85
N VAL A 19 3.85 11.59 -5.52
CA VAL A 19 4.41 12.72 -4.75
C VAL A 19 5.88 12.95 -5.12
N ALA A 20 6.68 11.87 -5.22
CA ALA A 20 8.07 11.96 -5.64
C ALA A 20 8.20 12.51 -7.06
N HIS A 21 7.40 12.03 -8.03
CA HIS A 21 7.42 12.55 -9.39
C HIS A 21 7.06 14.05 -9.44
N LEU A 22 6.06 14.48 -8.69
CA LEU A 22 5.69 15.90 -8.60
C LEU A 22 6.85 16.74 -8.08
N HIS A 23 7.50 16.28 -6.99
CA HIS A 23 8.65 16.97 -6.41
C HIS A 23 9.76 17.17 -7.45
N TYR A 24 10.18 16.10 -8.13
CA TYR A 24 11.28 16.20 -9.09
C TYR A 24 10.89 16.94 -10.39
N ALA A 25 9.65 16.79 -10.87
CA ALA A 25 9.15 17.55 -12.01
C ALA A 25 9.21 19.06 -11.74
N ARG A 26 8.76 19.50 -10.56
CA ARG A 26 8.82 20.90 -10.16
C ARG A 26 10.25 21.41 -10.00
N ARG A 27 11.15 20.60 -9.45
CA ARG A 27 12.58 20.95 -9.39
C ARG A 27 13.20 21.10 -10.77
N ALA A 28 12.70 20.42 -11.77
CA ALA A 28 13.09 20.56 -13.17
C ALA A 28 12.40 21.75 -13.88
N GLY A 29 11.60 22.54 -13.17
CA GLY A 29 10.88 23.70 -13.74
C GLY A 29 9.67 23.33 -14.60
N LEU A 30 9.16 22.09 -14.48
CA LEU A 30 8.02 21.62 -15.25
C LEU A 30 6.68 21.95 -14.55
N ASP A 31 5.69 22.36 -15.35
CA ASP A 31 4.31 22.51 -14.92
C ASP A 31 3.67 21.11 -14.75
N ALA A 32 3.63 20.64 -13.52
CA ALA A 32 3.22 19.29 -13.19
C ALA A 32 2.08 19.25 -12.17
N VAL A 33 1.12 18.33 -12.36
CA VAL A 33 -0.02 18.14 -11.49
C VAL A 33 -0.24 16.65 -11.20
N VAL A 34 -0.47 16.33 -9.92
CA VAL A 34 -0.95 15.01 -9.48
C VAL A 34 -2.49 15.02 -9.48
N LEU A 35 -3.09 13.98 -10.05
CA LEU A 35 -4.52 13.72 -10.01
C LEU A 35 -4.73 12.50 -9.09
N GLU A 36 -5.26 12.76 -7.89
CA GLU A 36 -5.50 11.73 -6.87
C GLU A 36 -7.01 11.51 -6.69
N ALA A 37 -7.42 10.24 -6.78
CA ALA A 37 -8.83 9.87 -6.69
C ALA A 37 -9.40 9.96 -5.26
N GLN A 38 -8.53 9.86 -4.24
CA GLN A 38 -8.91 9.94 -2.83
C GLN A 38 -8.87 11.39 -2.32
N GLU A 39 -9.42 11.59 -1.12
CA GLU A 39 -9.46 12.88 -0.42
C GLU A 39 -8.12 13.26 0.23
N GLY A 40 -7.07 12.48 0.01
CA GLY A 40 -5.74 12.75 0.55
C GLY A 40 -4.65 11.93 -0.12
N VAL A 41 -3.42 12.41 -0.01
CA VAL A 41 -2.23 11.71 -0.51
C VAL A 41 -1.93 10.47 0.33
N GLY A 42 -1.06 9.60 -0.18
CA GLY A 42 -0.63 8.39 0.52
C GLY A 42 -0.97 7.09 -0.22
N GLY A 43 -1.90 7.15 -1.17
CA GLY A 43 -2.26 6.00 -2.00
C GLY A 43 -2.62 4.76 -1.18
N LEU A 44 -1.90 3.66 -1.40
CA LEU A 44 -2.10 2.41 -0.65
C LEU A 44 -1.95 2.60 0.87
N TRP A 45 -0.99 3.41 1.32
CA TRP A 45 -0.71 3.62 2.74
C TRP A 45 -1.88 4.28 3.49
N ARG A 46 -2.71 5.06 2.82
CA ARG A 46 -3.96 5.57 3.40
C ARG A 46 -5.01 4.47 3.61
N GLN A 47 -4.95 3.41 2.83
CA GLN A 47 -5.91 2.31 2.87
C GLN A 47 -5.47 1.13 3.73
N LEU A 48 -4.17 0.97 3.98
CA LEU A 48 -3.64 -0.13 4.78
C LEU A 48 -4.06 -0.03 6.25
N PRO A 49 -4.17 -1.18 6.95
CA PRO A 49 -4.36 -1.21 8.39
C PRO A 49 -3.16 -0.61 9.13
N VAL A 50 -3.40 -0.03 10.31
CA VAL A 50 -2.36 0.61 11.13
C VAL A 50 -1.26 -0.33 11.63
N TRP A 51 -1.52 -1.64 11.66
CA TRP A 51 -0.57 -2.67 12.06
C TRP A 51 0.38 -3.11 10.93
N GLN A 52 0.13 -2.66 9.70
CA GLN A 52 0.98 -3.00 8.56
C GLN A 52 2.27 -2.18 8.58
N ASP A 53 3.39 -2.82 8.20
CA ASP A 53 4.68 -2.15 8.08
C ASP A 53 5.28 -2.27 6.66
N ILE A 54 6.35 -1.52 6.43
CA ILE A 54 7.25 -1.71 5.29
C ILE A 54 8.37 -2.66 5.73
N GLN A 55 8.42 -3.86 5.19
CA GLN A 55 9.43 -4.86 5.52
C GLN A 55 10.79 -4.60 4.83
N ILE A 56 11.18 -3.34 4.71
CA ILE A 56 12.45 -2.91 4.11
C ILE A 56 13.09 -1.79 4.93
N GLY A 57 14.38 -1.55 4.70
CA GLY A 57 15.11 -0.48 5.37
C GLY A 57 14.51 0.90 5.07
N THR A 58 14.12 1.63 6.11
CA THR A 58 13.51 2.97 5.97
C THR A 58 14.48 4.02 5.42
N ALA A 59 15.78 3.80 5.57
CA ALA A 59 16.81 4.71 5.06
C ALA A 59 16.84 4.80 3.52
N ASP A 60 16.41 3.73 2.84
CA ASP A 60 16.38 3.67 1.37
C ASP A 60 15.16 4.41 0.79
N TRP A 61 14.21 4.78 1.65
CA TRP A 61 12.99 5.49 1.28
C TRP A 61 13.09 6.94 1.69
N ALA A 62 13.62 7.76 0.82
CA ALA A 62 13.75 9.20 1.04
C ALA A 62 13.10 9.99 -0.10
N LEU A 63 12.57 11.16 0.20
CA LEU A 63 12.22 12.18 -0.78
C LEU A 63 13.12 13.38 -0.57
N GLY A 64 13.98 13.68 -1.55
CA GLY A 64 15.06 14.62 -1.35
C GLY A 64 16.04 14.07 -0.31
N ASP A 65 16.23 14.82 0.77
CA ASP A 65 17.10 14.48 1.92
C ASP A 65 16.29 14.01 3.15
N ILE A 66 14.99 13.77 3.00
CA ILE A 66 14.08 13.43 4.10
C ILE A 66 13.72 11.93 4.03
N PRO A 67 14.31 11.08 4.88
CA PRO A 67 13.97 9.67 4.97
C PRO A 67 12.60 9.44 5.62
N LEU A 68 12.09 8.21 5.55
CA LEU A 68 10.93 7.81 6.36
C LEU A 68 11.29 7.81 7.85
N ALA A 69 10.36 8.32 8.68
CA ALA A 69 10.51 8.35 10.14
C ALA A 69 10.39 6.95 10.78
N GLY A 70 9.78 5.99 10.09
CA GLY A 70 9.66 4.62 10.57
C GLY A 70 8.84 3.75 9.61
N PRO A 71 8.82 2.41 9.83
CA PRO A 71 8.25 1.45 8.89
C PRO A 71 6.73 1.30 8.98
N MET A 72 6.11 1.69 10.09
CA MET A 72 4.69 1.44 10.34
C MET A 72 3.79 2.32 9.45
N GLN A 73 2.63 1.78 9.07
CA GLN A 73 1.66 2.47 8.21
C GLN A 73 1.40 3.91 8.63
N PRO A 74 1.14 4.26 9.92
CA PRO A 74 0.91 5.65 10.31
C PRO A 74 2.13 6.55 10.08
N GLN A 75 3.33 6.02 10.29
CA GLN A 75 4.58 6.76 10.08
C GLN A 75 4.83 7.01 8.60
N VAL A 76 4.62 6.01 7.75
CA VAL A 76 4.75 6.14 6.30
C VAL A 76 3.75 7.16 5.75
N LEU A 77 2.48 7.08 6.18
CA LEU A 77 1.46 8.03 5.75
C LEU A 77 1.81 9.46 6.18
N ALA A 78 2.15 9.64 7.46
CA ALA A 78 2.55 10.94 7.99
C ALA A 78 3.78 11.52 7.27
N ASN A 79 4.75 10.68 6.89
CA ASN A 79 5.89 11.11 6.09
C ASN A 79 5.48 11.62 4.70
N ILE A 80 4.59 10.93 4.01
CA ILE A 80 4.14 11.36 2.68
C ILE A 80 3.43 12.72 2.78
N GLU A 81 2.61 12.92 3.80
CA GLU A 81 1.93 14.20 4.08
C GLU A 81 2.94 15.31 4.45
N ALA A 82 3.94 14.97 5.27
CA ALA A 82 5.01 15.87 5.63
C ALA A 82 5.86 16.31 4.43
N TRP A 83 6.15 15.41 3.48
CA TRP A 83 6.85 15.75 2.24
C TRP A 83 6.06 16.75 1.40
N VAL A 84 4.73 16.55 1.26
CA VAL A 84 3.87 17.49 0.54
C VAL A 84 3.96 18.89 1.15
N THR A 85 3.89 18.98 2.47
CA THR A 85 4.02 20.25 3.21
C THR A 85 5.43 20.83 3.08
N ARG A 86 6.46 20.03 3.33
CA ARG A 86 7.87 20.46 3.38
C ARG A 86 8.35 21.01 2.05
N PHE A 87 7.91 20.42 0.95
CA PHE A 87 8.32 20.82 -0.39
C PHE A 87 7.30 21.72 -1.11
N GLY A 88 6.26 22.18 -0.41
CA GLY A 88 5.25 23.08 -0.98
C GLY A 88 4.51 22.48 -2.19
N LEU A 89 4.12 21.19 -2.13
CA LEU A 89 3.56 20.49 -3.27
C LEU A 89 2.02 20.55 -3.35
N ALA A 90 1.37 21.08 -2.32
CA ALA A 90 -0.08 20.97 -2.15
C ALA A 90 -0.87 21.58 -3.33
N ASP A 91 -0.43 22.70 -3.89
CA ASP A 91 -1.06 23.39 -5.01
C ASP A 91 -0.96 22.60 -6.34
N GLY A 92 -0.03 21.65 -6.44
CA GLY A 92 0.11 20.74 -7.56
C GLY A 92 -0.64 19.42 -7.39
N ILE A 93 -1.44 19.26 -6.36
CA ILE A 93 -2.17 18.01 -6.08
C ILE A 93 -3.67 18.29 -6.11
N ARG A 94 -4.37 17.66 -7.05
CA ARG A 94 -5.84 17.71 -7.16
C ARG A 94 -6.41 16.45 -6.52
N LEU A 95 -6.88 16.56 -5.30
CA LEU A 95 -7.56 15.51 -4.56
C LEU A 95 -8.98 15.29 -5.09
N GLY A 96 -9.60 14.16 -4.80
CA GLY A 96 -10.94 13.81 -5.29
C GLY A 96 -11.05 13.74 -6.82
N THR A 97 -9.92 13.75 -7.54
CA THR A 97 -9.86 13.83 -9.00
C THR A 97 -9.50 12.48 -9.60
N LYS A 98 -10.53 11.64 -9.80
CA LYS A 98 -10.36 10.33 -10.43
C LYS A 98 -10.18 10.48 -11.95
N VAL A 99 -9.08 9.99 -12.48
CA VAL A 99 -8.91 9.81 -13.93
C VAL A 99 -9.69 8.57 -14.37
N LEU A 100 -10.63 8.76 -15.28
CA LEU A 100 -11.49 7.70 -15.80
C LEU A 100 -10.84 7.00 -16.98
N GLN A 101 -10.20 7.79 -17.84
CA GLN A 101 -9.48 7.32 -19.02
C GLN A 101 -8.31 8.26 -19.32
N ALA A 102 -7.23 7.71 -19.81
CA ALA A 102 -6.14 8.47 -20.43
C ALA A 102 -5.89 7.91 -21.82
N ARG A 103 -5.80 8.79 -22.83
CA ARG A 103 -5.55 8.41 -24.22
C ARG A 103 -4.45 9.27 -24.82
N PRO A 104 -3.58 8.70 -25.66
CA PRO A 104 -2.60 9.46 -26.41
C PRO A 104 -3.32 10.29 -27.48
N VAL A 105 -2.79 11.49 -27.74
CA VAL A 105 -3.19 12.38 -28.82
C VAL A 105 -1.93 12.92 -29.50
N ASP A 106 -2.05 13.56 -30.67
CA ASP A 106 -0.89 13.98 -31.48
C ASP A 106 0.16 14.81 -30.70
N ALA A 107 -0.27 15.62 -29.73
CA ALA A 107 0.61 16.50 -28.95
C ALA A 107 0.73 16.09 -27.47
N GLY A 108 0.52 14.80 -27.12
CA GLY A 108 0.64 14.33 -25.75
C GLY A 108 -0.50 13.44 -25.30
N TRP A 109 -1.18 13.82 -24.22
CA TRP A 109 -2.20 13.00 -23.55
C TRP A 109 -3.45 13.82 -23.21
N GLU A 110 -4.59 13.18 -23.35
CA GLU A 110 -5.85 13.64 -22.79
C GLU A 110 -6.30 12.70 -21.66
N LEU A 111 -6.67 13.31 -20.53
CA LEU A 111 -7.13 12.60 -19.34
C LEU A 111 -8.55 13.04 -19.03
N ASP A 112 -9.49 12.12 -19.08
CA ASP A 112 -10.89 12.39 -18.77
C ASP A 112 -11.12 12.22 -17.27
N THR A 113 -11.72 13.23 -16.66
CA THR A 113 -12.11 13.25 -15.24
C THR A 113 -13.59 13.67 -15.14
N PRO A 114 -14.26 13.42 -14.00
CA PRO A 114 -15.63 13.92 -13.79
C PRO A 114 -15.76 15.46 -13.92
N ALA A 115 -14.67 16.20 -13.70
CA ALA A 115 -14.64 17.66 -13.79
C ALA A 115 -14.26 18.19 -15.19
N GLY A 116 -14.03 17.29 -16.15
CA GLY A 116 -13.63 17.63 -17.52
C GLY A 116 -12.32 17.00 -17.94
N THR A 117 -11.87 17.35 -19.15
CA THR A 117 -10.65 16.81 -19.76
C THR A 117 -9.43 17.65 -19.42
N ILE A 118 -8.34 17.00 -19.02
CA ILE A 118 -7.04 17.61 -18.76
C ILE A 118 -6.09 17.20 -19.89
N ARG A 119 -5.29 18.14 -20.40
CA ARG A 119 -4.26 17.88 -21.40
C ARG A 119 -2.88 18.02 -20.83
N ALA A 120 -1.98 17.10 -21.19
CA ALA A 120 -0.58 17.14 -20.79
C ALA A 120 0.34 16.62 -21.89
N ARG A 121 1.57 17.12 -21.95
CA ARG A 121 2.59 16.63 -22.89
C ARG A 121 3.07 15.23 -22.51
N HIS A 122 3.24 14.99 -21.21
CA HIS A 122 3.72 13.73 -20.66
C HIS A 122 2.75 13.19 -19.61
N LEU A 123 2.66 11.88 -19.52
CA LEU A 123 1.85 11.17 -18.54
C LEU A 123 2.74 10.26 -17.68
N VAL A 124 2.57 10.36 -16.37
CA VAL A 124 3.14 9.43 -15.40
C VAL A 124 2.02 8.60 -14.77
N ALA A 125 2.01 7.31 -15.00
CA ALA A 125 1.08 6.38 -14.37
C ALA A 125 1.65 5.90 -13.03
N ALA A 126 1.28 6.58 -11.93
CA ALA A 126 1.66 6.26 -10.56
C ALA A 126 0.49 5.63 -9.77
N THR A 127 -0.34 4.84 -10.45
CA THR A 127 -1.61 4.30 -9.93
C THR A 127 -1.44 3.20 -8.89
N GLY A 128 -0.21 2.67 -8.69
CA GLY A 128 0.07 1.56 -7.79
C GLY A 128 -0.39 0.20 -8.33
N GLY A 129 0.13 -0.86 -7.73
CA GLY A 129 -0.15 -2.25 -8.14
C GLY A 129 -1.17 -3.00 -7.28
N HIS A 130 -1.67 -2.40 -6.19
CA HIS A 130 -2.46 -3.10 -5.17
C HIS A 130 -3.93 -2.61 -5.08
N ASN A 131 -4.44 -1.97 -6.13
CA ASN A 131 -5.80 -1.40 -6.14
C ASN A 131 -6.91 -2.45 -6.21
N ARG A 132 -6.58 -3.67 -6.64
CA ARG A 132 -7.52 -4.78 -6.71
C ARG A 132 -6.95 -5.99 -6.00
N PRO A 133 -7.60 -6.46 -4.91
CA PRO A 133 -7.22 -7.71 -4.26
C PRO A 133 -7.32 -8.88 -5.25
N LEU A 134 -6.25 -9.67 -5.35
CA LEU A 134 -6.29 -10.93 -6.08
C LEU A 134 -6.62 -12.05 -5.10
N VAL A 135 -7.82 -12.61 -5.24
CA VAL A 135 -8.25 -13.79 -4.47
C VAL A 135 -8.22 -14.97 -5.43
N PRO A 136 -7.36 -15.99 -5.20
CA PRO A 136 -7.32 -17.16 -6.05
C PRO A 136 -8.67 -17.90 -5.98
N PRO A 137 -9.15 -18.49 -7.09
CA PRO A 137 -10.35 -19.29 -7.09
C PRO A 137 -10.10 -20.56 -6.28
N VAL A 138 -10.79 -20.70 -5.15
CA VAL A 138 -10.72 -21.87 -4.28
C VAL A 138 -12.10 -22.51 -4.21
N GLU A 139 -12.16 -23.83 -4.41
CA GLU A 139 -13.41 -24.57 -4.25
C GLU A 139 -13.84 -24.56 -2.79
N ARG A 140 -15.03 -24.03 -2.52
CA ARG A 140 -15.59 -23.92 -1.18
C ARG A 140 -16.40 -25.18 -0.85
N ARG A 141 -15.88 -25.98 0.08
CA ARG A 141 -16.57 -27.19 0.55
C ARG A 141 -17.22 -27.03 1.92
N ALA A 142 -16.98 -25.91 2.61
CA ALA A 142 -17.51 -25.67 3.95
C ALA A 142 -18.07 -24.26 4.10
N SER A 143 -19.30 -24.15 4.56
CA SER A 143 -20.00 -22.87 4.79
C SER A 143 -19.57 -22.14 6.08
N ARG A 144 -18.82 -22.82 6.98
CA ARG A 144 -18.43 -22.27 8.29
C ARG A 144 -17.09 -21.54 8.30
N VAL A 145 -16.38 -21.50 7.15
CA VAL A 145 -15.11 -20.80 7.03
C VAL A 145 -15.38 -19.36 6.60
N ARG A 146 -14.96 -18.42 7.43
CA ARG A 146 -14.93 -17.00 7.05
C ARG A 146 -13.65 -16.74 6.25
N GLU A 147 -13.81 -16.35 5.01
CA GLU A 147 -12.71 -15.94 4.14
C GLU A 147 -12.63 -14.41 4.11
N LEU A 148 -11.41 -13.89 4.14
CA LEU A 148 -11.20 -12.47 3.97
C LEU A 148 -9.82 -12.20 3.36
N HIS A 149 -9.70 -11.19 2.52
CA HIS A 149 -8.42 -10.72 2.02
C HIS A 149 -7.68 -9.94 3.11
N SER A 150 -6.33 -9.99 3.15
CA SER A 150 -5.51 -9.33 4.16
C SER A 150 -5.86 -7.84 4.34
N SER A 151 -6.13 -7.14 3.24
CA SER A 151 -6.52 -5.72 3.27
C SER A 151 -7.84 -5.44 3.98
N ALA A 152 -8.69 -6.46 4.18
CA ALA A 152 -9.97 -6.33 4.89
C ALA A 152 -9.83 -6.57 6.40
N LEU A 153 -8.69 -7.06 6.88
CA LEU A 153 -8.41 -7.21 8.30
C LEU A 153 -7.99 -5.87 8.90
N ARG A 154 -8.95 -5.07 9.35
CA ARG A 154 -8.69 -3.76 9.96
C ARG A 154 -8.26 -3.87 11.41
N ASP A 155 -8.93 -4.71 12.18
CA ASP A 155 -8.66 -4.94 13.58
C ASP A 155 -8.18 -6.39 13.81
N PRO A 156 -6.93 -6.56 14.25
CA PRO A 156 -6.39 -7.86 14.61
C PRO A 156 -7.20 -8.62 15.66
N SER A 157 -8.01 -7.95 16.49
CA SER A 157 -8.87 -8.60 17.48
C SER A 157 -9.87 -9.58 16.84
N GLN A 158 -10.20 -9.36 15.56
CA GLN A 158 -11.06 -10.27 14.78
C GLN A 158 -10.48 -11.70 14.67
N LEU A 159 -9.17 -11.88 14.89
CA LEU A 159 -8.50 -13.19 14.86
C LEU A 159 -8.46 -13.86 16.25
N ALA A 160 -8.86 -13.16 17.30
CA ALA A 160 -8.77 -13.69 18.67
C ALA A 160 -9.64 -14.95 18.84
N GLY A 161 -9.04 -15.99 19.43
CA GLY A 161 -9.70 -17.27 19.69
C GLY A 161 -10.06 -18.09 18.43
N ARG A 162 -9.63 -17.67 17.24
CA ARG A 162 -9.92 -18.37 15.99
C ARG A 162 -8.75 -19.23 15.53
N SER A 163 -9.06 -20.31 14.81
CA SER A 163 -8.07 -21.02 14.00
C SER A 163 -7.95 -20.29 12.68
N VAL A 164 -6.74 -19.83 12.33
CA VAL A 164 -6.47 -19.03 11.15
C VAL A 164 -5.63 -19.84 10.17
N LEU A 165 -6.08 -19.90 8.92
CA LEU A 165 -5.28 -20.38 7.78
C LEU A 165 -4.89 -19.16 6.94
N VAL A 166 -3.59 -18.93 6.79
CA VAL A 166 -3.06 -17.91 5.88
C VAL A 166 -2.74 -18.57 4.54
N VAL A 167 -3.30 -18.04 3.48
CA VAL A 167 -3.05 -18.51 2.10
C VAL A 167 -2.24 -17.44 1.37
N GLY A 168 -1.02 -17.82 0.97
CA GLY A 168 -0.06 -16.93 0.30
C GLY A 168 1.30 -16.97 0.97
N ALA A 169 2.32 -16.40 0.31
CA ALA A 169 3.71 -16.36 0.78
C ALA A 169 4.37 -14.99 0.54
N GLY A 170 3.59 -13.94 0.26
CA GLY A 170 4.08 -12.57 0.12
C GLY A 170 4.17 -11.84 1.47
N ALA A 171 4.61 -10.58 1.44
CA ALA A 171 4.79 -9.73 2.61
C ALA A 171 3.54 -9.74 3.54
N SER A 172 2.36 -9.50 2.99
CA SER A 172 1.11 -9.51 3.78
C SER A 172 0.81 -10.85 4.48
N ALA A 173 1.29 -11.98 3.93
CA ALA A 173 1.12 -13.27 4.59
C ALA A 173 2.07 -13.41 5.79
N LEU A 174 3.28 -12.89 5.69
CA LEU A 174 4.25 -12.86 6.79
C LEU A 174 3.75 -11.96 7.91
N ASP A 175 3.29 -10.75 7.60
CA ASP A 175 2.70 -9.83 8.58
C ASP A 175 1.52 -10.47 9.33
N LEU A 176 0.64 -11.16 8.61
CA LEU A 176 -0.49 -11.87 9.23
C LEU A 176 -0.04 -13.01 10.13
N LEU A 177 1.03 -13.71 9.77
CA LEU A 177 1.59 -14.78 10.60
C LEU A 177 2.17 -14.23 11.88
N ASP A 178 2.96 -13.17 11.80
CA ASP A 178 3.54 -12.52 12.98
C ASP A 178 2.44 -12.03 13.91
N LEU A 179 1.41 -11.41 13.37
CA LEU A 179 0.24 -10.98 14.09
C LEU A 179 -0.49 -12.14 14.82
N CYS A 180 -0.61 -13.30 14.15
CA CYS A 180 -1.19 -14.51 14.75
C CYS A 180 -0.30 -15.12 15.83
N LEU A 181 1.03 -15.02 15.69
CA LEU A 181 2.00 -15.57 16.63
C LEU A 181 2.18 -14.69 17.87
N GLU A 182 2.24 -13.38 17.70
CA GLU A 182 2.35 -12.42 18.82
C GLU A 182 1.18 -12.52 19.79
N ARG A 183 -0.02 -12.72 19.28
CA ARG A 183 -1.22 -12.94 20.11
C ARG A 183 -1.25 -14.26 20.87
N ARG A 184 -0.37 -15.21 20.53
CA ARG A 184 -0.16 -16.46 21.28
C ARG A 184 0.90 -16.35 22.38
N ARG A 185 1.73 -15.30 22.36
CA ARG A 185 2.71 -15.08 23.45
C ARG A 185 1.96 -14.50 24.66
N PRO A 186 2.01 -15.14 25.83
CA PRO A 186 1.61 -14.47 27.05
C PRO A 186 2.49 -13.24 27.22
N SER A 187 1.91 -12.13 27.62
CA SER A 187 2.52 -10.81 27.74
C SER A 187 3.72 -10.82 28.68
N ARG A 188 4.90 -11.13 28.17
CA ARG A 188 6.20 -10.87 28.81
C ARG A 188 7.31 -11.07 27.77
N MET A 189 7.67 -10.00 27.05
CA MET A 189 9.06 -9.64 26.69
C MET A 189 9.05 -8.40 25.79
N PRO A 190 9.96 -7.43 26.00
CA PRO A 190 10.16 -6.32 25.07
C PRO A 190 10.73 -6.86 23.74
N PRO A 191 10.53 -6.15 22.61
CA PRO A 191 10.99 -6.62 21.32
C PRO A 191 12.52 -6.66 21.27
N SER A 192 13.07 -7.86 21.32
CA SER A 192 14.45 -8.12 20.94
C SER A 192 14.51 -8.45 19.46
N ALA A 193 15.58 -8.00 18.79
CA ALA A 193 15.93 -8.05 17.39
C ALA A 193 15.44 -9.27 16.58
N PRO A 194 15.29 -9.15 15.24
CA PRO A 194 14.69 -10.17 14.39
C PRO A 194 15.51 -11.45 14.38
N THR A 195 14.98 -12.48 15.01
CA THR A 195 15.53 -13.84 14.93
C THR A 195 14.73 -14.59 13.87
N CYS A 196 15.41 -15.01 12.82
CA CYS A 196 14.88 -15.91 11.81
C CYS A 196 14.36 -17.19 12.50
N ALA A 197 13.05 -17.38 12.56
CA ALA A 197 12.45 -18.54 13.20
C ALA A 197 12.61 -19.76 12.31
N ARG A 198 13.63 -20.59 12.61
CA ARG A 198 13.79 -21.94 12.08
C ARG A 198 12.76 -22.85 12.76
N ALA A 199 11.80 -23.35 12.00
CA ALA A 199 10.85 -24.34 12.51
C ALA A 199 11.57 -25.67 12.78
N THR A 200 11.83 -25.98 14.05
CA THR A 200 12.26 -27.31 14.47
C THR A 200 11.07 -28.11 15.01
N ARG A 201 10.91 -29.34 14.55
CA ARG A 201 9.98 -30.30 15.14
C ARG A 201 10.43 -30.65 16.56
N SER A 202 9.56 -30.49 17.52
CA SER A 202 9.73 -31.08 18.86
C SER A 202 8.47 -31.89 19.19
N SER A 203 8.74 -33.13 19.61
CA SER A 203 7.77 -34.09 20.11
C SER A 203 7.33 -33.70 21.52
N ALA A 204 6.11 -33.33 21.72
CA ALA A 204 5.43 -33.28 23.01
C ALA A 204 3.93 -33.49 22.88
N SER A 205 3.38 -34.25 23.77
CA SER A 205 2.08 -34.90 23.85
C SER A 205 0.85 -33.98 23.88
N PRO A 206 -0.35 -34.53 23.65
CA PRO A 206 -1.49 -33.81 23.10
C PRO A 206 -2.45 -33.33 24.17
N THR A 207 -2.44 -32.06 24.47
CA THR A 207 -3.65 -31.42 25.01
C THR A 207 -3.69 -29.95 24.55
N SER A 208 -4.69 -29.65 23.72
CA SER A 208 -5.08 -28.30 23.26
C SER A 208 -4.16 -27.54 22.27
N CYS A 209 -3.54 -28.21 21.33
CA CYS A 209 -2.85 -27.50 20.22
C CYS A 209 -3.74 -27.43 18.99
N ARG A 210 -4.36 -26.28 18.71
CA ARG A 210 -5.06 -26.04 17.45
C ARG A 210 -4.02 -25.76 16.36
N ARG A 211 -3.99 -26.62 15.34
CA ARG A 211 -2.97 -26.68 14.29
C ARG A 211 -3.06 -25.52 13.32
N ILE A 212 -1.90 -24.90 13.03
CA ILE A 212 -1.71 -24.10 11.82
C ILE A 212 -1.20 -25.07 10.74
N ARG A 213 -1.92 -25.20 9.64
CA ARG A 213 -1.46 -25.95 8.46
C ARG A 213 -0.95 -24.98 7.41
N TRP A 214 0.23 -25.26 6.90
CA TRP A 214 0.80 -24.58 5.76
C TRP A 214 0.40 -25.30 4.47
N THR A 215 -0.08 -24.59 3.49
CA THR A 215 -0.17 -25.08 2.12
C THR A 215 0.46 -24.05 1.21
N CYS A 216 1.63 -24.37 0.70
CA CYS A 216 2.31 -23.56 -0.32
C CYS A 216 1.76 -23.97 -1.68
N CYS A 217 0.94 -23.12 -2.31
CA CYS A 217 0.61 -23.27 -3.72
C CYS A 217 1.76 -22.70 -4.55
N LYS A 218 2.59 -23.57 -5.13
CA LYS A 218 3.48 -23.18 -6.22
C LYS A 218 2.61 -22.94 -7.45
N THR A 219 2.58 -21.70 -7.93
CA THR A 219 2.15 -21.42 -9.30
C THR A 219 3.34 -21.67 -10.22
N SER A 220 3.19 -22.63 -11.13
CA SER A 220 4.04 -22.82 -12.31
C SER A 220 3.75 -21.74 -13.34
#